data_e939bbbe50905b233a942ea2f849de12
#
_entry.id   e939bbbe50905b233a942ea2f849de12
#
_cell.length_a   1.000
_cell.length_b   1.000
_cell.length_c   1.000
_cell.angle_alpha   90.00
_cell.angle_beta   90.00
_cell.angle_gamma   90.00
#
_symmetry.space_group_name_H-M   'P 1'
#
loop_
_entity.id
_entity.type
_entity.pdbx_description
1 polymer ?
#
loop_
_entity_poly.entity_id
_entity_poly.type
_entity_poly.pdbx_seq_one_letter_code
_entity_poly.pdbx_strand_id
1 'polypeptide(L)'
;MHIIFCGTPQFAVPTLERLLAAGFTLDLVVTNPDEPSGRSYERKAPPVKVAAEEAGLPVFQPAKLKDPTTQALLAKFHPDAIVVVAYGHIIPPWMIELPRLGSINLHASLLPKYRGAAPIAWALIRGERVTGVTTMKIDAGLDTGGILLKREVEIRDEDTTETLSDRLSAIGADLMVETLARLERGEIEPSPQDHALATLAPILKKEDGRIDWSLTAEEIARRVRGLRPWPVAHTTFRGKTLRIWSAAPALSPPESQDASEHGATIVQCDRLFVACGQSTFLEVKEVQLEGRKRLPARDFVNGVHLASGEKL
;
A
#
# COMPACT_ATOMS: atom_id res chain seq x y z
N MET A 1 6.82 -7.78 -28.16
CA MET A 1 5.94 -8.52 -27.20
C MET A 1 4.63 -7.78 -27.07
N HIS A 2 3.51 -8.49 -27.26
CA HIS A 2 2.13 -7.99 -27.12
C HIS A 2 1.64 -8.23 -25.70
N ILE A 3 1.14 -7.18 -25.02
CA ILE A 3 0.80 -7.21 -23.60
C ILE A 3 -0.62 -6.69 -23.37
N ILE A 4 -1.37 -7.39 -22.54
CA ILE A 4 -2.54 -6.84 -21.85
C ILE A 4 -2.08 -6.38 -20.47
N PHE A 5 -2.32 -5.12 -20.13
CA PHE A 5 -1.98 -4.56 -18.82
C PHE A 5 -3.21 -4.49 -17.92
N CYS A 6 -3.11 -4.98 -16.69
CA CYS A 6 -4.18 -4.95 -15.68
C CYS A 6 -3.70 -4.20 -14.44
N GLY A 7 -4.33 -3.06 -14.15
CA GLY A 7 -3.97 -2.25 -12.99
C GLY A 7 -5.03 -1.21 -12.68
N THR A 8 -5.03 -0.64 -11.46
CA THR A 8 -6.05 0.34 -11.07
C THR A 8 -5.47 1.57 -10.38
N PRO A 9 -4.77 1.47 -9.22
CA PRO A 9 -4.33 2.63 -8.45
C PRO A 9 -3.06 3.26 -9.04
N GLN A 10 -2.66 4.39 -8.45
CA GLN A 10 -1.45 5.13 -8.80
C GLN A 10 -0.18 4.25 -8.80
N PHE A 11 -0.11 3.26 -7.92
CA PHE A 11 1.01 2.32 -7.85
C PHE A 11 1.29 1.59 -9.17
N ALA A 12 0.27 1.37 -9.99
CA ALA A 12 0.38 0.66 -11.27
C ALA A 12 0.82 1.56 -12.44
N VAL A 13 0.63 2.88 -12.33
CA VAL A 13 0.89 3.84 -13.41
C VAL A 13 2.36 3.83 -13.88
N PRO A 14 3.39 3.89 -13.01
CA PRO A 14 4.77 3.85 -13.44
C PRO A 14 5.14 2.59 -14.24
N THR A 15 4.53 1.45 -13.93
CA THR A 15 4.78 0.21 -14.71
C THR A 15 4.19 0.33 -16.11
N LEU A 16 2.98 0.85 -16.26
CA LEU A 16 2.36 1.09 -17.57
C LEU A 16 3.24 2.01 -18.43
N GLU A 17 3.63 3.16 -17.89
CA GLU A 17 4.46 4.15 -18.56
C GLU A 17 5.84 3.59 -18.94
N ARG A 18 6.45 2.83 -18.04
CA ARG A 18 7.78 2.26 -18.24
C ARG A 18 7.80 1.16 -19.30
N LEU A 19 6.72 0.35 -19.38
CA LEU A 19 6.56 -0.64 -20.45
C LEU A 19 6.44 0.04 -21.83
N LEU A 20 5.66 1.11 -21.94
CA LEU A 20 5.56 1.90 -23.17
C LEU A 20 6.91 2.50 -23.57
N ALA A 21 7.61 3.15 -22.63
CA ALA A 21 8.90 3.76 -22.86
C ALA A 21 9.99 2.72 -23.25
N ALA A 22 9.84 1.47 -22.81
CA ALA A 22 10.72 0.36 -23.19
C ALA A 22 10.38 -0.28 -24.53
N GLY A 23 9.34 0.21 -25.23
CA GLY A 23 8.96 -0.25 -26.57
C GLY A 23 8.08 -1.52 -26.60
N PHE A 24 7.47 -1.91 -25.49
CA PHE A 24 6.46 -2.96 -25.49
C PHE A 24 5.15 -2.49 -26.10
N THR A 25 4.46 -3.39 -26.81
CA THR A 25 3.14 -3.11 -27.37
C THR A 25 2.06 -3.42 -26.35
N LEU A 26 1.39 -2.40 -25.84
CA LEU A 26 0.25 -2.55 -24.95
C LEU A 26 -1.03 -2.56 -25.77
N ASP A 27 -1.60 -3.74 -26.03
CA ASP A 27 -2.78 -3.88 -26.88
C ASP A 27 -4.07 -3.46 -26.19
N LEU A 28 -4.12 -3.62 -24.86
CA LEU A 28 -5.29 -3.29 -24.05
C LEU A 28 -4.88 -3.00 -22.61
N VAL A 29 -5.51 -1.99 -22.01
CA VAL A 29 -5.41 -1.70 -20.58
C VAL A 29 -6.73 -2.05 -19.91
N VAL A 30 -6.68 -2.95 -18.94
CA VAL A 30 -7.83 -3.40 -18.14
C VAL A 30 -7.74 -2.77 -16.76
N THR A 31 -8.78 -2.05 -16.37
CA THR A 31 -8.85 -1.35 -15.07
C THR A 31 -10.25 -1.43 -14.47
N ASN A 32 -10.38 -1.08 -13.19
CA ASN A 32 -11.69 -1.08 -12.53
C ASN A 32 -12.61 0.00 -13.12
N PRO A 33 -13.93 -0.17 -13.03
CA PRO A 33 -14.89 0.89 -13.37
C PRO A 33 -14.67 2.16 -12.57
N ASP A 34 -15.10 3.29 -13.12
CA ASP A 34 -15.10 4.58 -12.43
C ASP A 34 -15.98 4.50 -11.18
N GLU A 35 -15.43 4.86 -10.02
CA GLU A 35 -16.13 4.77 -8.74
C GLU A 35 -16.58 6.15 -8.25
N PRO A 36 -17.74 6.25 -7.56
CA PRO A 36 -18.16 7.48 -6.89
C PRO A 36 -17.11 7.90 -5.86
N SER A 37 -16.63 9.13 -5.92
CA SER A 37 -15.62 9.65 -5.00
C SER A 37 -16.08 10.93 -4.32
N GLY A 38 -15.74 11.05 -3.03
CA GLY A 38 -16.03 12.25 -2.25
C GLY A 38 -17.51 12.45 -1.90
N ARG A 39 -17.84 13.65 -1.37
CA ARG A 39 -19.20 14.02 -0.96
C ARG A 39 -20.12 14.36 -2.14
N SER A 40 -19.55 14.68 -3.29
CA SER A 40 -20.28 15.05 -4.52
C SER A 40 -20.75 13.86 -5.32
N TYR A 41 -20.35 12.62 -4.98
CA TYR A 41 -20.64 11.41 -5.76
C TYR A 41 -20.19 11.50 -7.24
N GLU A 42 -19.31 12.43 -7.58
CA GLU A 42 -18.71 12.48 -8.91
C GLU A 42 -17.89 11.21 -9.16
N ARG A 43 -18.06 10.61 -10.32
CA ARG A 43 -17.28 9.44 -10.70
C ARG A 43 -15.84 9.86 -10.99
N LYS A 44 -14.91 9.27 -10.24
CA LYS A 44 -13.49 9.48 -10.45
C LYS A 44 -12.91 8.31 -11.26
N ALA A 45 -12.27 8.64 -12.37
CA ALA A 45 -11.57 7.65 -13.18
C ALA A 45 -10.37 7.09 -12.38
N PRO A 46 -10.08 5.79 -12.48
CA PRO A 46 -8.87 5.19 -11.93
C PRO A 46 -7.61 5.84 -12.52
N PRO A 47 -6.52 6.00 -11.75
CA PRO A 47 -5.27 6.57 -12.24
C PRO A 47 -4.73 5.87 -13.50
N VAL A 48 -4.82 4.54 -13.56
CA VAL A 48 -4.40 3.76 -14.74
C VAL A 48 -5.23 4.09 -15.97
N LYS A 49 -6.55 4.33 -15.83
CA LYS A 49 -7.40 4.77 -16.95
C LYS A 49 -6.91 6.10 -17.52
N VAL A 50 -6.70 7.08 -16.63
CA VAL A 50 -6.24 8.41 -17.04
C VAL A 50 -4.91 8.31 -17.80
N ALA A 51 -3.92 7.62 -17.24
CA ALA A 51 -2.63 7.44 -17.89
C ALA A 51 -2.72 6.69 -19.22
N ALA A 52 -3.59 5.67 -19.32
CA ALA A 52 -3.79 4.93 -20.57
C ALA A 52 -4.45 5.79 -21.66
N GLU A 53 -5.48 6.56 -21.32
CA GLU A 53 -6.16 7.47 -22.25
C GLU A 53 -5.22 8.58 -22.73
N GLU A 54 -4.40 9.16 -21.85
CA GLU A 54 -3.37 10.14 -22.21
C GLU A 54 -2.30 9.57 -23.16
N ALA A 55 -2.00 8.27 -23.02
CA ALA A 55 -1.09 7.55 -23.91
C ALA A 55 -1.75 7.05 -25.20
N GLY A 56 -3.05 7.30 -25.41
CA GLY A 56 -3.81 6.85 -26.59
C GLY A 56 -4.06 5.34 -26.62
N LEU A 57 -4.01 4.66 -25.49
CA LEU A 57 -4.22 3.22 -25.39
C LEU A 57 -5.72 2.87 -25.23
N PRO A 58 -6.17 1.73 -25.80
CA PRO A 58 -7.52 1.25 -25.57
C PRO A 58 -7.71 0.81 -24.11
N VAL A 59 -8.80 1.28 -23.49
CA VAL A 59 -9.14 0.96 -22.11
C VAL A 59 -10.40 0.10 -22.04
N PHE A 60 -10.37 -0.92 -21.22
CA PHE A 60 -11.50 -1.80 -20.93
C PHE A 60 -11.76 -1.88 -19.43
N GLN A 61 -13.00 -1.61 -19.02
CA GLN A 61 -13.45 -1.60 -17.62
C GLN A 61 -14.54 -2.66 -17.41
N PRO A 62 -14.19 -3.96 -17.34
CA PRO A 62 -15.17 -5.01 -17.15
C PRO A 62 -15.80 -4.93 -15.76
N ALA A 63 -17.12 -5.08 -15.67
CA ALA A 63 -17.80 -5.20 -14.38
C ALA A 63 -17.44 -6.51 -13.66
N LYS A 64 -17.15 -7.58 -14.42
CA LYS A 64 -16.73 -8.90 -13.91
C LYS A 64 -15.78 -9.56 -14.89
N LEU A 65 -14.61 -9.98 -14.43
CA LEU A 65 -13.66 -10.75 -15.26
C LEU A 65 -14.20 -12.13 -15.67
N LYS A 66 -15.05 -12.73 -14.87
CA LYS A 66 -15.62 -14.06 -15.14
C LYS A 66 -16.71 -14.07 -16.20
N ASP A 67 -17.07 -12.91 -16.76
CA ASP A 67 -18.06 -12.82 -17.83
C ASP A 67 -17.51 -13.45 -19.12
N PRO A 68 -18.26 -14.35 -19.80
CA PRO A 68 -17.83 -14.95 -21.06
C PRO A 68 -17.53 -13.93 -22.17
N THR A 69 -18.22 -12.78 -22.17
CA THR A 69 -17.96 -11.70 -23.14
C THR A 69 -16.59 -11.06 -22.90
N THR A 70 -16.16 -10.92 -21.65
CA THR A 70 -14.82 -10.47 -21.28
C THR A 70 -13.76 -11.45 -21.77
N GLN A 71 -13.96 -12.75 -21.54
CA GLN A 71 -13.04 -13.78 -22.03
C GLN A 71 -12.91 -13.76 -23.55
N ALA A 72 -14.05 -13.72 -24.26
CA ALA A 72 -14.08 -13.68 -25.72
C ALA A 72 -13.40 -12.42 -26.28
N LEU A 73 -13.49 -11.29 -25.58
CA LEU A 73 -12.82 -10.05 -25.98
C LEU A 73 -11.29 -10.16 -25.79
N LEU A 74 -10.84 -10.54 -24.62
CA LEU A 74 -9.41 -10.63 -24.30
C LEU A 74 -8.68 -11.68 -25.16
N ALA A 75 -9.34 -12.79 -25.46
CA ALA A 75 -8.77 -13.84 -26.30
C ALA A 75 -8.41 -13.38 -27.73
N LYS A 76 -9.09 -12.35 -28.25
CA LYS A 76 -8.81 -11.81 -29.61
C LYS A 76 -7.47 -11.13 -29.74
N PHE A 77 -6.88 -10.70 -28.64
CA PHE A 77 -5.58 -9.99 -28.64
C PHE A 77 -4.37 -10.94 -28.75
N HIS A 78 -4.55 -12.25 -28.44
CA HIS A 78 -3.46 -13.23 -28.42
C HIS A 78 -2.21 -12.73 -27.70
N PRO A 79 -2.29 -12.26 -26.43
CA PRO A 79 -1.17 -11.61 -25.76
C PRO A 79 -0.01 -12.57 -25.53
N ASP A 80 1.23 -12.06 -25.63
CA ASP A 80 2.40 -12.79 -25.18
C ASP A 80 2.47 -12.89 -23.66
N ALA A 81 2.09 -11.81 -22.96
CA ALA A 81 2.00 -11.73 -21.50
C ALA A 81 0.80 -10.91 -21.05
N ILE A 82 0.28 -11.23 -19.86
CA ILE A 82 -0.62 -10.34 -19.11
C ILE A 82 0.16 -9.82 -17.90
N VAL A 83 0.30 -8.51 -17.81
CA VAL A 83 0.95 -7.83 -16.67
C VAL A 83 -0.11 -7.35 -15.70
N VAL A 84 -0.02 -7.77 -14.44
CA VAL A 84 -0.97 -7.41 -13.39
C VAL A 84 -0.25 -6.63 -12.30
N VAL A 85 -0.73 -5.42 -12.00
CA VAL A 85 -0.17 -4.55 -10.95
C VAL A 85 -1.30 -3.94 -10.15
N ALA A 86 -1.47 -4.36 -8.92
CA ALA A 86 -2.48 -3.84 -7.99
C ALA A 86 -3.89 -3.70 -8.64
N TYR A 87 -4.33 -4.71 -9.36
CA TYR A 87 -5.62 -4.68 -10.08
C TYR A 87 -6.82 -4.83 -9.15
N GLY A 88 -6.66 -5.57 -8.03
CA GLY A 88 -7.69 -5.72 -6.99
C GLY A 88 -8.74 -6.79 -7.25
N HIS A 89 -8.63 -7.57 -8.32
CA HIS A 89 -9.50 -8.70 -8.62
C HIS A 89 -8.73 -10.01 -8.72
N ILE A 90 -9.43 -11.10 -8.40
CA ILE A 90 -8.91 -12.46 -8.61
C ILE A 90 -8.87 -12.72 -10.13
N ILE A 91 -7.69 -13.05 -10.63
CA ILE A 91 -7.48 -13.41 -12.04
C ILE A 91 -8.05 -14.82 -12.28
N PRO A 92 -9.02 -14.99 -13.17
CA PRO A 92 -9.61 -16.29 -13.40
C PRO A 92 -8.65 -17.24 -14.14
N PRO A 93 -8.79 -18.58 -13.98
CA PRO A 93 -7.88 -19.56 -14.58
C PRO A 93 -7.65 -19.37 -16.09
N TRP A 94 -8.73 -19.12 -16.85
CA TRP A 94 -8.63 -18.89 -18.29
C TRP A 94 -7.72 -17.71 -18.64
N MET A 95 -7.68 -16.67 -17.81
CA MET A 95 -6.84 -15.48 -18.02
C MET A 95 -5.38 -15.73 -17.60
N ILE A 96 -5.15 -16.63 -16.64
CA ILE A 96 -3.80 -17.06 -16.25
C ILE A 96 -3.14 -17.82 -17.41
N GLU A 97 -3.90 -18.68 -18.10
CA GLU A 97 -3.43 -19.56 -19.14
C GLU A 97 -3.43 -18.93 -20.54
N LEU A 98 -4.14 -17.82 -20.74
CA LEU A 98 -4.32 -17.18 -22.03
C LEU A 98 -3.00 -16.75 -22.69
N PRO A 99 -2.05 -16.07 -22.01
CA PRO A 99 -0.83 -15.56 -22.63
C PRO A 99 0.25 -16.63 -22.72
N ARG A 100 1.01 -16.63 -23.81
CA ARG A 100 2.12 -17.58 -24.07
C ARG A 100 3.17 -17.61 -22.95
N LEU A 101 3.56 -16.44 -22.44
CA LEU A 101 4.50 -16.31 -21.33
C LEU A 101 3.82 -16.31 -19.95
N GLY A 102 2.49 -16.46 -19.90
CA GLY A 102 1.67 -16.48 -18.68
C GLY A 102 1.35 -15.09 -18.13
N SER A 103 0.54 -15.07 -17.09
CA SER A 103 0.20 -13.85 -16.37
C SER A 103 1.24 -13.56 -15.28
N ILE A 104 1.75 -12.32 -15.24
CA ILE A 104 2.86 -11.90 -14.39
C ILE A 104 2.38 -10.79 -13.46
N ASN A 105 2.56 -10.97 -12.16
CA ASN A 105 2.22 -9.97 -11.16
C ASN A 105 3.46 -9.24 -10.66
N LEU A 106 3.32 -7.94 -10.40
CA LEU A 106 4.24 -7.15 -9.60
C LEU A 106 3.68 -7.03 -8.19
N HIS A 107 4.33 -7.70 -7.25
CA HIS A 107 3.95 -7.70 -5.83
C HIS A 107 4.88 -6.83 -5.00
N ALA A 108 4.31 -6.00 -4.12
CA ALA A 108 5.05 -5.00 -3.36
C ALA A 108 5.63 -5.55 -2.04
N SER A 109 6.27 -6.72 -2.11
CA SER A 109 7.05 -7.30 -1.01
C SER A 109 8.15 -8.24 -1.54
N LEU A 110 9.01 -8.71 -0.66
CA LEU A 110 9.94 -9.81 -0.91
C LEU A 110 9.25 -11.14 -0.62
N LEU A 111 8.52 -11.68 -1.61
CA LEU A 111 7.86 -12.98 -1.47
C LEU A 111 8.87 -14.07 -1.08
N PRO A 112 8.48 -15.05 -0.24
CA PRO A 112 7.11 -15.38 0.18
C PRO A 112 6.55 -14.57 1.35
N LYS A 113 7.30 -13.59 1.88
CA LYS A 113 6.76 -12.73 2.96
C LYS A 113 5.71 -11.75 2.42
N TYR A 114 4.70 -11.47 3.27
CA TYR A 114 3.67 -10.44 3.02
C TYR A 114 2.80 -10.72 1.79
N ARG A 115 2.34 -11.97 1.59
CA ARG A 115 1.30 -12.30 0.62
C ARG A 115 0.00 -11.60 0.95
N GLY A 116 -0.70 -11.04 -0.03
CA GLY A 116 -2.00 -10.41 0.14
C GLY A 116 -2.04 -8.93 -0.22
N ALA A 117 -3.07 -8.22 0.29
CA ALA A 117 -3.50 -6.95 -0.27
C ALA A 117 -2.73 -5.71 0.22
N ALA A 118 -2.06 -5.77 1.39
CA ALA A 118 -1.45 -4.58 2.01
C ALA A 118 0.02 -4.78 2.43
N PRO A 119 0.91 -5.34 1.56
CA PRO A 119 2.27 -5.71 1.93
C PRO A 119 3.10 -4.53 2.43
N ILE A 120 2.99 -3.35 1.82
CA ILE A 120 3.75 -2.15 2.17
C ILE A 120 3.41 -1.68 3.59
N ALA A 121 2.10 -1.57 3.88
CA ALA A 121 1.63 -1.14 5.19
C ALA A 121 2.07 -2.11 6.30
N TRP A 122 1.93 -3.41 6.07
CA TRP A 122 2.30 -4.41 7.07
C TRP A 122 3.81 -4.52 7.28
N ALA A 123 4.64 -4.28 6.26
CA ALA A 123 6.09 -4.20 6.44
C ALA A 123 6.48 -3.06 7.38
N LEU A 124 5.87 -1.87 7.21
CA LEU A 124 6.07 -0.72 8.11
C LEU A 124 5.56 -1.01 9.53
N ILE A 125 4.32 -1.50 9.66
CA ILE A 125 3.69 -1.80 10.97
C ILE A 125 4.52 -2.81 11.77
N ARG A 126 5.07 -3.83 11.11
CA ARG A 126 5.89 -4.87 11.75
C ARG A 126 7.33 -4.45 11.99
N GLY A 127 7.73 -3.25 11.51
CA GLY A 127 9.05 -2.70 11.75
C GLY A 127 10.16 -3.36 10.94
N GLU A 128 9.84 -3.87 9.77
CA GLU A 128 10.88 -4.34 8.83
C GLU A 128 11.80 -3.16 8.46
N ARG A 129 13.08 -3.46 8.32
CA ARG A 129 14.09 -2.49 7.85
C ARG A 129 14.32 -2.59 6.35
N VAL A 130 13.94 -3.72 5.76
CA VAL A 130 14.08 -4.00 4.33
C VAL A 130 12.78 -4.61 3.84
N THR A 131 12.31 -4.12 2.71
CA THR A 131 11.22 -4.69 1.92
C THR A 131 11.66 -4.79 0.47
N GLY A 132 10.75 -4.81 -0.47
CA GLY A 132 11.11 -4.81 -1.89
C GLY A 132 9.91 -5.07 -2.79
N VAL A 133 10.24 -5.44 -4.01
CA VAL A 133 9.27 -5.82 -5.03
C VAL A 133 9.64 -7.18 -5.61
N THR A 134 8.65 -7.95 -5.97
CA THR A 134 8.79 -9.27 -6.60
C THR A 134 7.93 -9.35 -7.84
N THR A 135 8.50 -9.76 -8.96
CA THR A 135 7.74 -10.23 -10.11
C THR A 135 7.57 -11.74 -10.02
N MET A 136 6.35 -12.22 -10.24
CA MET A 136 6.02 -13.64 -10.15
C MET A 136 5.00 -14.06 -11.19
N LYS A 137 4.97 -15.35 -11.54
CA LYS A 137 3.85 -15.94 -12.27
C LYS A 137 2.61 -15.95 -11.38
N ILE A 138 1.45 -15.68 -11.95
CA ILE A 138 0.17 -15.86 -11.25
C ILE A 138 -0.22 -17.33 -11.35
N ASP A 139 -0.67 -17.89 -10.22
CA ASP A 139 -1.32 -19.18 -10.11
C ASP A 139 -2.70 -19.04 -9.45
N ALA A 140 -3.34 -20.14 -9.09
CA ALA A 140 -4.66 -20.14 -8.47
C ALA A 140 -4.64 -19.70 -6.99
N GLY A 141 -3.47 -19.62 -6.36
CA GLY A 141 -3.31 -19.24 -4.95
C GLY A 141 -3.14 -17.73 -4.75
N LEU A 142 -3.16 -17.31 -3.49
CA LEU A 142 -2.91 -15.92 -3.13
C LEU A 142 -1.41 -15.67 -3.09
N ASP A 143 -0.88 -15.03 -4.12
CA ASP A 143 0.55 -14.68 -4.27
C ASP A 143 1.50 -15.87 -4.06
N THR A 144 1.11 -17.07 -4.54
CA THR A 144 1.84 -18.33 -4.35
C THR A 144 2.68 -18.76 -5.56
N GLY A 145 2.48 -18.12 -6.68
CA GLY A 145 3.13 -18.49 -7.94
C GLY A 145 4.66 -18.33 -7.92
N GLY A 146 5.30 -18.94 -8.91
CA GLY A 146 6.75 -18.96 -8.99
C GLY A 146 7.37 -17.57 -9.17
N ILE A 147 8.40 -17.29 -8.39
CA ILE A 147 9.13 -16.02 -8.41
C ILE A 147 10.00 -15.94 -9.66
N LEU A 148 9.97 -14.79 -10.33
CA LEU A 148 10.81 -14.50 -11.47
C LEU A 148 12.02 -13.66 -11.06
N LEU A 149 11.80 -12.46 -10.56
CA LEU A 149 12.84 -11.56 -10.05
C LEU A 149 12.42 -10.88 -8.76
N LYS A 150 13.41 -10.43 -7.98
CA LYS A 150 13.19 -9.60 -6.76
C LYS A 150 14.15 -8.43 -6.75
N ARG A 151 13.74 -7.34 -6.07
CA ARG A 151 14.61 -6.22 -5.76
C ARG A 151 14.35 -5.72 -4.35
N GLU A 152 15.40 -5.71 -3.54
CA GLU A 152 15.35 -5.23 -2.16
C GLU A 152 15.35 -3.71 -2.13
N VAL A 153 14.64 -3.15 -1.14
CA VAL A 153 14.53 -1.70 -0.88
C VAL A 153 14.57 -1.48 0.62
N GLU A 154 15.48 -0.62 1.06
CA GLU A 154 15.54 -0.18 2.46
C GLU A 154 14.31 0.63 2.84
N ILE A 155 13.76 0.38 4.03
CA ILE A 155 12.71 1.19 4.65
C ILE A 155 13.41 2.24 5.53
N ARG A 156 13.20 3.52 5.20
CA ARG A 156 13.76 4.66 5.95
C ARG A 156 12.92 4.94 7.18
N ASP A 157 13.53 5.57 8.18
CA ASP A 157 12.83 5.87 9.44
C ASP A 157 11.63 6.81 9.26
N GLU A 158 11.69 7.70 8.27
CA GLU A 158 10.61 8.63 7.94
C GLU A 158 9.56 8.08 6.96
N ASP A 159 9.78 6.90 6.39
CA ASP A 159 8.85 6.34 5.40
C ASP A 159 7.46 6.13 5.98
N THR A 160 6.49 6.53 5.19
CA THR A 160 5.08 6.16 5.33
C THR A 160 4.69 5.19 4.24
N THR A 161 3.50 4.59 4.32
CA THR A 161 3.02 3.74 3.22
C THR A 161 2.96 4.51 1.90
N GLU A 162 2.66 5.81 1.92
CA GLU A 162 2.62 6.65 0.71
C GLU A 162 4.03 6.77 0.08
N THR A 163 5.03 7.25 0.85
CA THR A 163 6.38 7.49 0.32
C THR A 163 7.09 6.21 -0.10
N LEU A 164 6.90 5.12 0.67
CA LEU A 164 7.47 3.82 0.34
C LEU A 164 6.79 3.22 -0.89
N SER A 165 5.47 3.40 -1.05
CA SER A 165 4.71 2.97 -2.23
C SER A 165 5.24 3.63 -3.50
N ASP A 166 5.49 4.93 -3.49
CA ASP A 166 6.03 5.66 -4.65
C ASP A 166 7.39 5.12 -5.07
N ARG A 167 8.28 4.85 -4.11
CA ARG A 167 9.61 4.26 -4.40
C ARG A 167 9.50 2.82 -4.93
N LEU A 168 8.67 1.99 -4.30
CA LEU A 168 8.47 0.60 -4.73
C LEU A 168 7.80 0.51 -6.09
N SER A 169 6.90 1.42 -6.41
CA SER A 169 6.24 1.53 -7.71
C SER A 169 7.24 1.81 -8.83
N ALA A 170 8.13 2.79 -8.66
CA ALA A 170 9.16 3.12 -9.64
C ALA A 170 10.16 1.97 -9.84
N ILE A 171 10.67 1.38 -8.75
CA ILE A 171 11.60 0.24 -8.78
C ILE A 171 10.93 -0.99 -9.39
N GLY A 172 9.66 -1.22 -9.07
CA GLY A 172 8.87 -2.32 -9.59
C GLY A 172 8.61 -2.21 -11.09
N ALA A 173 8.44 -0.99 -11.59
CA ALA A 173 8.30 -0.72 -13.01
C ALA A 173 9.55 -1.14 -13.79
N ASP A 174 10.74 -0.75 -13.32
CA ASP A 174 12.00 -1.17 -13.93
C ASP A 174 12.21 -2.69 -13.85
N LEU A 175 11.86 -3.30 -12.69
CA LEU A 175 11.94 -4.76 -12.51
C LEU A 175 11.00 -5.51 -13.45
N MET A 176 9.80 -4.98 -13.73
CA MET A 176 8.84 -5.60 -14.65
C MET A 176 9.39 -5.60 -16.09
N VAL A 177 9.96 -4.48 -16.55
CA VAL A 177 10.61 -4.38 -17.87
C VAL A 177 11.75 -5.40 -17.98
N GLU A 178 12.63 -5.48 -16.97
CA GLU A 178 13.71 -6.48 -16.93
C GLU A 178 13.15 -7.91 -16.98
N THR A 179 12.12 -8.19 -16.19
CA THR A 179 11.48 -9.50 -16.13
C THR A 179 10.94 -9.93 -17.48
N LEU A 180 10.17 -9.08 -18.14
CA LEU A 180 9.57 -9.40 -19.45
C LEU A 180 10.63 -9.61 -20.52
N ALA A 181 11.64 -8.75 -20.58
CA ALA A 181 12.73 -8.88 -21.54
C ALA A 181 13.52 -10.20 -21.36
N ARG A 182 13.78 -10.59 -20.11
CA ARG A 182 14.49 -11.84 -19.80
C ARG A 182 13.62 -13.08 -20.03
N LEU A 183 12.33 -13.01 -19.74
CA LEU A 183 11.37 -14.08 -20.06
C LEU A 183 11.25 -14.30 -21.56
N GLU A 184 11.18 -13.24 -22.36
CA GLU A 184 11.09 -13.34 -23.81
C GLU A 184 12.31 -14.04 -24.42
N ARG A 185 13.50 -13.80 -23.85
CA ARG A 185 14.75 -14.47 -24.27
C ARG A 185 14.97 -15.86 -23.66
N GLY A 186 14.07 -16.32 -22.77
CA GLY A 186 14.23 -17.59 -22.06
C GLY A 186 15.38 -17.62 -21.06
N GLU A 187 15.79 -16.45 -20.55
CA GLU A 187 16.92 -16.31 -19.60
C GLU A 187 16.52 -16.54 -18.14
N ILE A 188 15.24 -16.53 -17.83
CA ILE A 188 14.72 -16.78 -16.49
C ILE A 188 13.52 -17.71 -16.53
N GLU A 189 13.41 -18.54 -15.49
CA GLU A 189 12.29 -19.43 -15.24
C GLU A 189 11.69 -19.17 -13.84
N PRO A 190 10.39 -19.45 -13.64
CA PRO A 190 9.76 -19.28 -12.34
C PRO A 190 10.36 -20.21 -11.29
N SER A 191 10.85 -19.68 -10.19
CA SER A 191 11.36 -20.45 -9.05
C SER A 191 10.24 -20.65 -8.00
N PRO A 192 9.99 -21.88 -7.54
CA PRO A 192 8.97 -22.12 -6.50
C PRO A 192 9.26 -21.33 -5.21
N GLN A 193 8.20 -20.89 -4.56
CA GLN A 193 8.31 -20.24 -3.26
C GLN A 193 8.42 -21.26 -2.13
N ASP A 194 9.26 -20.98 -1.11
CA ASP A 194 9.24 -21.73 0.15
C ASP A 194 8.02 -21.30 1.00
N HIS A 195 7.00 -22.15 1.01
CA HIS A 195 5.76 -21.87 1.73
C HIS A 195 5.94 -21.81 3.26
N ALA A 196 6.99 -22.42 3.81
CA ALA A 196 7.26 -22.36 5.26
C ALA A 196 7.68 -20.96 5.72
N LEU A 197 8.22 -20.12 4.80
CA LEU A 197 8.63 -18.75 5.07
C LEU A 197 7.53 -17.72 4.77
N ALA A 198 6.35 -18.17 4.33
CA ALA A 198 5.29 -17.28 3.93
C ALA A 198 4.66 -16.56 5.14
N THR A 199 4.44 -15.24 4.99
CA THR A 199 3.65 -14.45 5.92
C THR A 199 2.53 -13.73 5.17
N LEU A 200 1.46 -13.37 5.89
CA LEU A 200 0.29 -12.71 5.31
C LEU A 200 0.28 -11.21 5.57
N ALA A 201 -0.21 -10.47 4.59
CA ALA A 201 -0.50 -9.03 4.65
C ALA A 201 -1.97 -8.79 4.28
N PRO A 202 -2.91 -9.04 5.21
CA PRO A 202 -4.33 -8.93 4.93
C PRO A 202 -4.72 -7.49 4.58
N ILE A 203 -5.87 -7.35 3.92
CA ILE A 203 -6.44 -6.04 3.65
C ILE A 203 -6.64 -5.28 4.96
N LEU A 204 -6.22 -4.01 4.99
CA LEU A 204 -6.46 -3.15 6.15
C LEU A 204 -7.95 -2.89 6.32
N LYS A 205 -8.38 -2.74 7.57
CA LYS A 205 -9.74 -2.39 7.95
C LYS A 205 -9.74 -1.09 8.74
N LYS A 206 -10.89 -0.45 8.87
CA LYS A 206 -11.03 0.79 9.64
C LYS A 206 -10.60 0.60 11.09
N GLU A 207 -10.90 -0.55 11.66
CA GLU A 207 -10.60 -0.94 13.04
C GLU A 207 -9.09 -1.03 13.31
N ASP A 208 -8.28 -1.39 12.30
CA ASP A 208 -6.82 -1.44 12.39
C ASP A 208 -6.21 -0.07 12.75
N GLY A 209 -6.95 1.01 12.44
CA GLY A 209 -6.55 2.37 12.77
C GLY A 209 -6.67 2.72 14.25
N ARG A 210 -7.40 1.96 15.06
CA ARG A 210 -7.55 2.23 16.49
C ARG A 210 -6.23 2.01 17.22
N ILE A 211 -5.78 3.04 17.93
CA ILE A 211 -4.54 2.97 18.70
C ILE A 211 -4.80 2.19 19.98
N ASP A 212 -3.93 1.21 20.23
CA ASP A 212 -3.79 0.53 21.51
C ASP A 212 -2.60 1.14 22.26
N TRP A 213 -2.88 1.94 23.27
CA TRP A 213 -1.87 2.63 24.06
C TRP A 213 -1.03 1.71 24.96
N SER A 214 -1.40 0.44 25.09
CA SER A 214 -0.60 -0.56 25.81
C SER A 214 0.63 -1.03 25.01
N LEU A 215 0.68 -0.74 23.70
CA LEU A 215 1.85 -0.95 22.86
C LEU A 215 2.95 0.07 23.18
N THR A 216 4.18 -0.24 22.82
CA THR A 216 5.30 0.71 22.95
C THR A 216 5.13 1.91 21.99
N ALA A 217 5.74 3.05 22.33
CA ALA A 217 5.73 4.21 21.46
C ALA A 217 6.30 3.92 20.06
N GLU A 218 7.30 3.04 19.97
CA GLU A 218 7.88 2.59 18.71
C GLU A 218 6.85 1.84 17.85
N GLU A 219 6.13 0.88 18.44
CA GLU A 219 5.10 0.12 17.73
C GLU A 219 3.96 1.03 17.26
N ILE A 220 3.54 1.99 18.10
CA ILE A 220 2.50 2.95 17.73
C ILE A 220 3.00 3.88 16.62
N ALA A 221 4.22 4.38 16.70
CA ALA A 221 4.81 5.23 15.66
C ALA A 221 4.87 4.50 14.30
N ARG A 222 5.25 3.23 14.29
CA ARG A 222 5.21 2.37 13.07
C ARG A 222 3.79 2.24 12.52
N ARG A 223 2.80 2.04 13.38
CA ARG A 223 1.37 1.99 12.97
C ARG A 223 0.92 3.33 12.42
N VAL A 224 1.28 4.46 13.02
CA VAL A 224 0.98 5.80 12.50
C VAL A 224 1.51 5.96 11.08
N ARG A 225 2.74 5.53 10.80
CA ARG A 225 3.34 5.60 9.46
C ARG A 225 2.73 4.60 8.48
N GLY A 226 2.54 3.35 8.91
CA GLY A 226 2.03 2.27 8.08
C GLY A 226 0.55 2.37 7.74
N LEU A 227 -0.25 3.07 8.55
CA LEU A 227 -1.69 3.25 8.33
C LEU A 227 -2.05 4.52 7.54
N ARG A 228 -1.07 5.24 7.03
CA ARG A 228 -1.29 6.37 6.10
C ARG A 228 -1.34 5.91 4.65
N PRO A 229 -2.22 6.47 3.81
CA PRO A 229 -3.21 7.52 4.11
C PRO A 229 -4.51 6.97 4.67
N TRP A 230 -4.67 5.66 4.76
CA TRP A 230 -5.86 4.97 5.24
C TRP A 230 -5.48 3.69 5.99
N PRO A 231 -6.19 3.35 7.10
CA PRO A 231 -7.33 4.04 7.72
C PRO A 231 -6.97 5.24 8.60
N VAL A 232 -5.71 5.57 8.78
CA VAL A 232 -5.10 6.54 9.69
C VAL A 232 -5.24 6.10 11.16
N ALA A 233 -4.12 6.12 11.88
CA ALA A 233 -4.12 5.83 13.31
C ALA A 233 -5.01 6.84 14.06
N HIS A 234 -5.90 6.37 14.94
CA HIS A 234 -6.85 7.23 15.61
C HIS A 234 -7.17 6.74 17.03
N THR A 235 -7.61 7.69 17.85
CA THR A 235 -8.11 7.46 19.21
C THR A 235 -9.36 8.29 19.44
N THR A 236 -9.84 8.34 20.67
CA THR A 236 -10.99 9.14 21.08
C THR A 236 -10.54 10.27 22.01
N PHE A 237 -10.91 11.50 21.70
CA PHE A 237 -10.67 12.66 22.55
C PHE A 237 -11.99 13.38 22.82
N ARG A 238 -12.39 13.48 24.10
CA ARG A 238 -13.65 14.11 24.54
C ARG A 238 -14.86 13.66 23.69
N GLY A 239 -14.96 12.34 23.44
CA GLY A 239 -16.07 11.72 22.70
C GLY A 239 -16.00 11.88 21.16
N LYS A 240 -14.94 12.49 20.61
CA LYS A 240 -14.73 12.66 19.16
C LYS A 240 -13.52 11.87 18.68
N THR A 241 -13.53 11.48 17.41
CA THR A 241 -12.36 10.82 16.79
C THR A 241 -11.22 11.82 16.63
N LEU A 242 -10.06 11.48 17.19
CA LEU A 242 -8.79 12.18 16.97
C LEU A 242 -7.87 11.31 16.13
N ARG A 243 -7.58 11.73 14.90
CA ARG A 243 -6.60 11.06 14.03
C ARG A 243 -5.20 11.58 14.32
N ILE A 244 -4.23 10.68 14.38
CA ILE A 244 -2.81 11.00 14.54
C ILE A 244 -2.14 10.77 13.19
N TRP A 245 -1.69 11.87 12.58
CA TRP A 245 -1.09 11.85 11.25
C TRP A 245 0.44 11.71 11.28
N SER A 246 1.05 12.20 12.36
CA SER A 246 2.51 12.11 12.54
C SER A 246 2.84 12.00 14.03
N ALA A 247 3.70 11.05 14.36
CA ALA A 247 4.20 10.84 15.70
C ALA A 247 5.57 10.14 15.63
N ALA A 248 6.34 10.24 16.69
CA ALA A 248 7.62 9.56 16.86
C ALA A 248 7.79 9.11 18.31
N PRO A 249 8.59 8.08 18.59
CA PRO A 249 9.02 7.80 19.97
C PRO A 249 9.75 9.01 20.55
N ALA A 250 9.48 9.35 21.79
CA ALA A 250 10.19 10.42 22.46
C ALA A 250 11.65 10.00 22.71
N LEU A 251 12.61 10.85 22.35
CA LEU A 251 14.05 10.59 22.57
C LEU A 251 14.43 10.62 24.04
N SER A 252 13.68 11.36 24.87
CA SER A 252 13.83 11.44 26.31
C SER A 252 12.44 11.46 26.94
N PRO A 253 12.23 10.82 28.11
CA PRO A 253 10.97 10.94 28.81
C PRO A 253 10.68 12.40 29.16
N PRO A 254 9.40 12.82 29.13
CA PRO A 254 9.02 14.14 29.61
C PRO A 254 9.40 14.31 31.09
N GLU A 255 9.70 15.54 31.50
CA GLU A 255 10.14 15.85 32.89
C GLU A 255 9.06 15.50 33.92
N SER A 256 7.80 15.65 33.59
CA SER A 256 6.68 15.22 34.42
C SER A 256 6.36 13.76 34.13
N GLN A 257 6.54 12.90 35.12
CA GLN A 257 6.18 11.46 35.08
C GLN A 257 4.76 11.19 35.60
N ASP A 258 3.93 12.22 35.77
CA ASP A 258 2.58 12.06 36.36
C ASP A 258 1.59 11.25 35.52
N ALA A 259 1.99 10.79 34.33
CA ALA A 259 1.18 9.91 33.48
C ALA A 259 1.50 8.42 33.74
N SER A 260 0.97 7.87 34.82
CA SER A 260 1.09 6.44 35.13
C SER A 260 0.16 5.54 34.30
N GLU A 261 -0.80 6.11 33.62
CA GLU A 261 -1.77 5.35 32.83
C GLU A 261 -1.54 5.48 31.33
N HIS A 262 -1.67 4.38 30.62
CA HIS A 262 -1.56 4.35 29.15
C HIS A 262 -2.62 5.26 28.53
N GLY A 263 -2.23 6.06 27.51
CA GLY A 263 -3.09 7.04 26.86
C GLY A 263 -3.19 8.38 27.61
N ALA A 264 -2.57 8.53 28.78
CA ALA A 264 -2.51 9.82 29.48
C ALA A 264 -1.59 10.79 28.72
N THR A 265 -2.05 12.03 28.58
CA THR A 265 -1.31 13.10 27.89
C THR A 265 -0.36 13.83 28.81
N ILE A 266 0.78 14.26 28.28
CA ILE A 266 1.71 15.17 28.92
C ILE A 266 1.95 16.33 27.97
N VAL A 267 1.68 17.54 28.41
CA VAL A 267 1.96 18.77 27.66
C VAL A 267 3.19 19.45 28.27
N GLN A 268 4.26 19.54 27.47
CA GLN A 268 5.52 20.15 27.90
C GLN A 268 6.11 21.01 26.77
N CYS A 269 6.31 22.30 27.01
CA CYS A 269 6.87 23.25 26.04
C CYS A 269 6.14 23.20 24.69
N ASP A 270 4.81 23.27 24.71
CA ASP A 270 3.95 23.17 23.53
C ASP A 270 4.04 21.84 22.74
N ARG A 271 4.69 20.83 23.29
CA ARG A 271 4.74 19.46 22.73
C ARG A 271 3.73 18.58 23.42
N LEU A 272 3.15 17.67 22.65
CA LEU A 272 2.20 16.68 23.13
C LEU A 272 2.88 15.32 23.20
N PHE A 273 2.96 14.74 24.39
CA PHE A 273 3.39 13.38 24.61
C PHE A 273 2.22 12.55 25.13
N VAL A 274 2.24 11.26 24.85
CA VAL A 274 1.26 10.31 25.32
C VAL A 274 1.99 9.12 25.93
N ALA A 275 1.59 8.74 27.12
CA ALA A 275 2.16 7.57 27.82
C ALA A 275 1.71 6.27 27.11
N CYS A 276 2.67 5.42 26.85
CA CYS A 276 2.53 4.18 26.12
C CYS A 276 3.00 2.97 26.96
N GLY A 277 2.85 1.77 26.44
CA GLY A 277 3.33 0.55 27.08
C GLY A 277 4.83 0.59 27.37
N GLN A 278 5.26 -0.21 28.36
CA GLN A 278 6.65 -0.35 28.80
C GLN A 278 7.30 0.98 29.21
N SER A 279 6.53 1.88 29.80
CA SER A 279 6.99 3.21 30.22
C SER A 279 7.63 4.03 29.10
N THR A 280 7.19 3.85 27.87
CA THR A 280 7.61 4.64 26.71
C THR A 280 6.64 5.79 26.47
N PHE A 281 7.09 6.80 25.74
CA PHE A 281 6.29 7.99 25.44
C PHE A 281 6.28 8.25 23.93
N LEU A 282 5.10 8.51 23.37
CA LEU A 282 4.92 8.91 21.98
C LEU A 282 4.83 10.43 21.90
N GLU A 283 5.71 11.07 21.15
CA GLU A 283 5.55 12.47 20.77
C GLU A 283 4.62 12.56 19.58
N VAL A 284 3.46 13.17 19.78
CA VAL A 284 2.47 13.44 18.71
C VAL A 284 2.84 14.77 18.06
N LYS A 285 3.01 14.75 16.73
CA LYS A 285 3.44 15.94 15.95
C LYS A 285 2.29 16.57 15.18
N GLU A 286 1.35 15.77 14.68
CA GLU A 286 0.29 16.25 13.82
C GLU A 286 -0.99 15.45 14.01
N VAL A 287 -2.11 16.16 14.17
CA VAL A 287 -3.42 15.57 14.49
C VAL A 287 -4.55 16.16 13.64
N GLN A 288 -5.68 15.48 13.67
CA GLN A 288 -6.93 15.95 13.08
C GLN A 288 -8.11 15.53 13.97
N LEU A 289 -8.74 16.49 14.62
CA LEU A 289 -9.99 16.25 15.33
C LEU A 289 -11.15 16.13 14.33
N GLU A 290 -12.09 15.26 14.62
CA GLU A 290 -13.29 15.05 13.82
C GLU A 290 -13.99 16.38 13.48
N GLY A 291 -14.31 16.56 12.18
CA GLY A 291 -14.92 17.79 11.66
C GLY A 291 -13.96 19.00 11.55
N ARG A 292 -12.67 18.83 11.88
CA ARG A 292 -11.66 19.90 11.79
C ARG A 292 -10.61 19.60 10.73
N LYS A 293 -9.80 20.61 10.42
CA LYS A 293 -8.60 20.45 9.55
C LYS A 293 -7.48 19.76 10.32
N ARG A 294 -6.59 19.14 9.59
CA ARG A 294 -5.30 18.64 10.08
C ARG A 294 -4.44 19.82 10.50
N LEU A 295 -3.75 19.71 11.65
CA LEU A 295 -2.92 20.76 12.22
C LEU A 295 -1.79 20.19 13.10
N PRO A 296 -0.71 20.97 13.36
CA PRO A 296 0.30 20.61 14.31
C PRO A 296 -0.26 20.35 15.71
N ALA A 297 0.34 19.42 16.45
CA ALA A 297 -0.12 19.08 17.80
C ALA A 297 -0.07 20.28 18.77
N ARG A 298 0.93 21.18 18.60
CA ARG A 298 1.01 22.45 19.35
C ARG A 298 -0.29 23.27 19.23
N ASP A 299 -0.75 23.45 17.98
CA ASP A 299 -1.94 24.27 17.72
C ASP A 299 -3.21 23.60 18.26
N PHE A 300 -3.22 22.24 18.21
CA PHE A 300 -4.30 21.47 18.83
C PHE A 300 -4.34 21.65 20.33
N VAL A 301 -3.19 21.45 21.02
CA VAL A 301 -3.06 21.62 22.48
C VAL A 301 -3.60 22.98 22.93
N ASN A 302 -3.15 24.06 22.27
CA ASN A 302 -3.57 25.40 22.58
C ASN A 302 -5.05 25.67 22.25
N GLY A 303 -5.51 25.17 21.11
CA GLY A 303 -6.89 25.39 20.64
C GLY A 303 -7.97 24.66 21.43
N VAL A 304 -7.64 23.56 22.11
CA VAL A 304 -8.57 22.80 22.96
C VAL A 304 -8.28 22.95 24.46
N HIS A 305 -7.24 23.73 24.81
CA HIS A 305 -6.75 23.87 26.20
C HIS A 305 -6.50 22.50 26.84
N LEU A 306 -5.72 21.65 26.15
CA LEU A 306 -5.42 20.31 26.62
C LEU A 306 -4.56 20.38 27.89
N ALA A 307 -5.02 19.72 28.94
CA ALA A 307 -4.26 19.60 30.19
C ALA A 307 -3.49 18.27 30.23
N SER A 308 -2.34 18.25 30.92
CA SER A 308 -1.65 17.00 31.26
C SER A 308 -2.56 16.13 32.11
N GLY A 309 -2.51 14.80 31.87
CA GLY A 309 -3.34 13.80 32.52
C GLY A 309 -4.67 13.50 31.82
N GLU A 310 -5.11 14.28 30.84
CA GLU A 310 -6.27 13.88 30.03
C GLU A 310 -5.94 12.63 29.22
N LYS A 311 -6.95 11.75 29.01
CA LYS A 311 -6.78 10.52 28.24
C LYS A 311 -7.18 10.70 26.77
N LEU A 312 -6.39 10.03 25.93
CA LEU A 312 -6.66 9.83 24.51
C LEU A 312 -7.13 8.39 24.20
#